data_1cafc6ad1cb1dd5a6e629a1a63447d6d
#
_entry.id   1cafc6ad1cb1dd5a6e629a1a63447d6d
#
_cell.length_a   1.000
_cell.length_b   1.000
_cell.length_c   1.000
_cell.angle_alpha   90.00
_cell.angle_beta   90.00
_cell.angle_gamma   90.00
#
_symmetry.space_group_name_H-M   'P 1'
#
loop_
_entity.id
_entity.type
_entity.pdbx_description
1 polymer ?
#
loop_
_entity_poly.entity_id
_entity_poly.type
_entity_poly.pdbx_seq_one_letter_code
_entity_poly.pdbx_strand_id
1 'polypeptide(L)'
;MTGETKVPKLSSGMEFEIEWIDPTLVVCRTSGLASVGGYEAMMRALASDPQLRPGVDLIVDHTNVDVSALTAAEIEQVADLRARFAGNIAVRAAGVVGADSPLRYGLGRMFKAYSDVQPGTSIRVFETLEQAVAWLRGTDSAAKPEPE
;
A
#
# COMPACT_ATOMS: atom_id res chain seq x y z
N MET A 1 -3.15 21.46 12.58
CA MET A 1 -2.92 20.94 12.69
C MET A 1 -2.93 20.31 12.54
N THR A 2 -3.09 20.30 12.20
CA THR A 2 -3.06 19.56 12.12
C THR A 2 -2.90 18.78 12.40
N GLY A 3 -2.98 18.58 12.36
CA GLY A 3 -2.78 17.74 12.61
C GLY A 3 -3.02 17.09 12.90
N GLU A 4 -3.20 16.91 12.92
CA GLU A 4 -3.38 16.30 13.25
C GLU A 4 -3.44 15.45 13.38
N THR A 5 -3.54 15.18 13.11
CA THR A 5 -3.55 14.29 13.24
C THR A 5 -3.31 13.58 13.81
N LYS A 6 -3.18 13.31 13.90
CA LYS A 6 -2.93 12.54 14.40
C LYS A 6 -3.09 11.94 15.22
N VAL A 7 -3.31 11.42 15.30
CA VAL A 7 -3.42 10.79 16.06
C VAL A 7 -3.21 10.07 16.66
N PRO A 8 -3.12 9.64 16.84
CA PRO A 8 -3.09 8.82 17.49
C PRO A 8 -2.75 8.18 18.05
N LYS A 9 -2.36 7.91 18.24
CA LYS A 9 -2.10 7.38 18.81
C LYS A 9 -2.15 6.62 19.71
N LEU A 10 -2.29 6.75 19.98
CA LEU A 10 -2.49 6.02 20.85
C LEU A 10 -2.47 4.74 20.58
N SER A 11 -2.72 4.50 19.75
CA SER A 11 -2.76 3.34 19.48
C SER A 11 -1.65 2.84 19.23
N SER A 12 -1.01 3.00 19.32
CA SER A 12 -0.11 2.31 19.20
C SER A 12 0.24 1.65 18.23
N GLY A 13 0.03 1.75 17.46
CA GLY A 13 0.38 0.86 16.50
C GLY A 13 0.73 1.50 15.26
N MET A 14 0.08 1.08 14.19
CA MET A 14 0.39 1.54 12.85
C MET A 14 -0.14 2.93 12.60
N GLU A 15 0.68 3.73 11.92
CA GLU A 15 0.30 5.05 11.48
C GLU A 15 0.45 5.14 9.99
N PHE A 16 -0.22 6.10 9.38
CA PHE A 16 -0.11 6.30 7.94
C PHE A 16 -0.33 7.77 7.60
N GLU A 17 0.23 8.17 6.45
CA GLU A 17 0.02 9.49 5.88
C GLU A 17 -0.40 9.33 4.44
N ILE A 18 -1.32 10.15 4.00
CA ILE A 18 -1.79 10.14 2.62
C ILE A 18 -1.25 11.40 1.94
N GLU A 19 -0.51 11.21 0.87
CA GLU A 19 0.08 12.31 0.13
C GLU A 19 -0.30 12.21 -1.33
N TRP A 20 -0.88 13.25 -1.88
CA TRP A 20 -1.21 13.30 -3.30
C TRP A 20 -0.02 13.87 -4.06
N ILE A 21 0.60 13.03 -4.89
CA ILE A 21 1.72 13.47 -5.73
C ILE A 21 1.19 14.34 -6.85
N ASP A 22 0.09 13.92 -7.45
CA ASP A 22 -0.66 14.71 -8.42
C ASP A 22 -2.08 14.14 -8.46
N PRO A 23 -2.99 14.68 -9.28
CA PRO A 23 -4.38 14.21 -9.24
C PRO A 23 -4.59 12.76 -9.62
N THR A 24 -3.57 12.09 -10.20
CA THR A 24 -3.71 10.71 -10.63
C THR A 24 -2.91 9.73 -9.79
N LEU A 25 -2.18 10.20 -8.79
CA LEU A 25 -1.30 9.32 -8.03
C LEU A 25 -1.29 9.71 -6.56
N VAL A 26 -1.68 8.78 -5.70
CA VAL A 26 -1.67 8.99 -4.27
C VAL A 26 -0.70 8.00 -3.63
N VAL A 27 0.03 8.47 -2.62
CA VAL A 27 0.98 7.65 -1.87
C VAL A 27 0.52 7.61 -0.42
N CYS A 28 0.43 6.39 0.12
CA CYS A 28 0.21 6.20 1.55
C CYS A 28 1.51 5.71 2.17
N ARG A 29 2.04 6.47 3.10
CA ARG A 29 3.25 6.06 3.80
C ARG A 29 2.87 5.50 5.15
N THR A 30 3.37 4.30 5.45
CA THR A 30 3.03 3.62 6.68
C THR A 30 4.22 3.63 7.61
N SER A 31 3.95 3.57 8.90
CA SER A 31 5.00 3.50 9.93
C SER A 31 4.43 2.84 11.16
N GLY A 32 5.29 2.60 12.13
CA GLY A 32 4.87 1.93 13.36
C GLY A 32 4.77 0.44 13.18
N LEU A 33 3.92 -0.19 13.96
CA LEU A 33 3.77 -1.64 13.95
C LEU A 33 2.56 -2.02 13.09
N ALA A 34 2.82 -2.71 12.01
CA ALA A 34 1.76 -3.06 11.06
C ALA A 34 0.71 -3.96 11.70
N SER A 35 -0.54 -3.71 11.36
CA SER A 35 -1.65 -4.53 11.86
C SER A 35 -2.78 -4.50 10.84
N VAL A 36 -3.64 -5.52 10.92
CA VAL A 36 -4.82 -5.56 10.05
C VAL A 36 -5.68 -4.32 10.27
N GLY A 37 -5.88 -3.96 11.54
CA GLY A 37 -6.68 -2.76 11.86
C GLY A 37 -6.08 -1.50 11.30
N GLY A 38 -4.76 -1.40 11.30
CA GLY A 38 -4.09 -0.23 10.73
C GLY A 38 -4.30 -0.13 9.23
N TYR A 39 -4.19 -1.25 8.53
CA TYR A 39 -4.44 -1.24 7.10
C TYR A 39 -5.90 -0.95 6.78
N GLU A 40 -6.80 -1.47 7.61
CA GLU A 40 -8.22 -1.15 7.41
C GLU A 40 -8.48 0.33 7.57
N ALA A 41 -7.90 0.95 8.59
CA ALA A 41 -8.07 2.39 8.80
C ALA A 41 -7.51 3.18 7.62
N MET A 42 -6.38 2.75 7.08
CA MET A 42 -5.78 3.41 5.93
C MET A 42 -6.70 3.31 4.72
N MET A 43 -7.24 2.13 4.46
CA MET A 43 -8.12 1.94 3.31
C MET A 43 -9.41 2.72 3.45
N ARG A 44 -9.96 2.81 4.67
CA ARG A 44 -11.15 3.61 4.88
C ARG A 44 -10.88 5.09 4.65
N ALA A 45 -9.71 5.56 5.10
CA ALA A 45 -9.33 6.96 4.88
C ALA A 45 -9.18 7.26 3.40
N LEU A 46 -8.55 6.34 2.66
CA LEU A 46 -8.42 6.50 1.22
C LEU A 46 -9.79 6.54 0.54
N ALA A 47 -10.65 5.57 0.88
CA ALA A 47 -11.95 5.48 0.25
C ALA A 47 -12.81 6.71 0.53
N SER A 48 -12.52 7.42 1.62
CA SER A 48 -13.27 8.60 2.00
C SER A 48 -12.64 9.90 1.48
N ASP A 49 -11.49 9.80 0.84
CA ASP A 49 -10.79 11.00 0.38
C ASP A 49 -11.53 11.58 -0.83
N PRO A 50 -11.95 12.84 -0.78
CA PRO A 50 -12.71 13.42 -1.89
C PRO A 50 -11.93 13.52 -3.20
N GLN A 51 -10.61 13.41 -3.16
CA GLN A 51 -9.82 13.43 -4.38
C GLN A 51 -9.78 12.08 -5.08
N LEU A 52 -10.19 11.03 -4.38
CA LEU A 52 -10.13 9.69 -4.96
C LEU A 52 -11.21 9.54 -6.01
N ARG A 53 -10.84 9.05 -7.18
CA ARG A 53 -11.77 8.83 -8.27
C ARG A 53 -11.22 7.74 -9.17
N PRO A 54 -12.02 7.20 -10.08
CA PRO A 54 -11.52 6.16 -11.00
C PRO A 54 -10.29 6.65 -11.76
N GLY A 55 -9.33 5.78 -11.95
CA GLY A 55 -8.11 6.10 -12.66
C GLY A 55 -6.96 6.56 -11.80
N VAL A 56 -7.20 6.77 -10.51
CA VAL A 56 -6.11 7.12 -9.60
C VAL A 56 -5.31 5.88 -9.28
N ASP A 57 -4.00 5.98 -9.34
CA ASP A 57 -3.10 4.90 -8.96
C ASP A 57 -2.63 5.10 -7.52
N LEU A 58 -2.31 4.00 -6.86
CA LEU A 58 -1.95 4.02 -5.45
C LEU A 58 -0.57 3.41 -5.25
N ILE A 59 0.23 4.06 -4.41
CA ILE A 59 1.46 3.46 -3.90
C ILE A 59 1.32 3.39 -2.38
N VAL A 60 1.60 2.22 -1.82
CA VAL A 60 1.70 2.08 -0.37
C VAL A 60 3.17 1.86 -0.03
N ASP A 61 3.74 2.81 0.69
CA ASP A 61 5.15 2.78 1.03
C ASP A 61 5.31 2.16 2.41
N HIS A 62 5.87 0.96 2.45
CA HIS A 62 6.08 0.20 3.67
C HIS A 62 7.51 0.31 4.19
N THR A 63 8.28 1.26 3.69
CA THR A 63 9.71 1.33 4.03
C THR A 63 9.93 1.49 5.53
N ASN A 64 9.02 2.20 6.20
CA ASN A 64 9.20 2.52 7.62
C ASN A 64 8.27 1.77 8.55
N VAL A 65 7.53 0.78 8.05
CA VAL A 65 6.61 0.05 8.92
C VAL A 65 7.28 -1.26 9.38
N ASP A 66 7.00 -1.64 10.60
CA ASP A 66 7.50 -2.88 11.17
C ASP A 66 6.45 -3.95 10.94
N VAL A 67 6.78 -4.93 10.11
CA VAL A 67 5.83 -6.00 9.75
C VAL A 67 6.09 -7.28 10.52
N SER A 68 6.96 -7.25 11.52
CA SER A 68 7.40 -8.47 12.19
C SER A 68 6.29 -9.19 12.94
N ALA A 69 5.21 -8.48 13.30
CA ALA A 69 4.10 -9.09 14.00
C ALA A 69 3.01 -9.64 13.08
N LEU A 70 3.11 -9.38 11.78
CA LEU A 70 2.08 -9.86 10.86
C LEU A 70 2.27 -11.34 10.55
N THR A 71 1.18 -12.09 10.60
CA THR A 71 1.20 -13.49 10.22
C THR A 71 0.72 -13.65 8.79
N ALA A 72 0.94 -14.84 8.22
CA ALA A 72 0.43 -15.12 6.89
C ALA A 72 -1.09 -14.98 6.81
N ALA A 73 -1.78 -15.43 7.87
CA ALA A 73 -3.24 -15.29 7.89
C ALA A 73 -3.66 -13.83 7.89
N GLU A 74 -2.90 -12.98 8.58
CA GLU A 74 -3.22 -11.56 8.61
C GLU A 74 -2.92 -10.90 7.28
N ILE A 75 -1.88 -11.32 6.58
CA ILE A 75 -1.61 -10.81 5.24
C ILE A 75 -2.78 -11.15 4.32
N GLU A 76 -3.32 -12.36 4.44
CA GLU A 76 -4.50 -12.73 3.66
C GLU A 76 -5.69 -11.85 4.01
N GLN A 77 -5.87 -11.52 5.29
CA GLN A 77 -6.93 -10.62 5.71
C GLN A 77 -6.77 -9.24 5.09
N VAL A 78 -5.54 -8.74 5.02
CA VAL A 78 -5.29 -7.45 4.40
C VAL A 78 -5.63 -7.50 2.91
N ALA A 79 -5.29 -8.60 2.23
CA ALA A 79 -5.65 -8.75 0.83
C ALA A 79 -7.16 -8.76 0.64
N ASP A 80 -7.89 -9.42 1.54
CA ASP A 80 -9.35 -9.43 1.48
C ASP A 80 -9.92 -8.04 1.71
N LEU A 81 -9.33 -7.28 2.63
CA LEU A 81 -9.74 -5.89 2.83
C LEU A 81 -9.55 -5.08 1.57
N ARG A 82 -8.39 -5.22 0.94
CA ARG A 82 -8.11 -4.50 -0.29
C ARG A 82 -9.17 -4.82 -1.34
N ALA A 83 -9.53 -6.10 -1.45
CA ALA A 83 -10.53 -6.51 -2.43
C ALA A 83 -11.88 -5.87 -2.15
N ARG A 84 -12.24 -5.75 -0.88
CA ARG A 84 -13.52 -5.14 -0.52
C ARG A 84 -13.59 -3.65 -0.87
N PHE A 85 -12.44 -2.98 -0.87
CA PHE A 85 -12.40 -1.57 -1.20
C PHE A 85 -12.04 -1.33 -2.67
N ALA A 86 -11.87 -2.40 -3.47
CA ALA A 86 -11.32 -2.27 -4.82
C ALA A 86 -12.16 -1.36 -5.72
N GLY A 87 -13.47 -1.33 -5.51
CA GLY A 87 -14.32 -0.46 -6.32
C GLY A 87 -14.14 1.02 -6.00
N ASN A 88 -13.55 1.33 -4.86
CA ASN A 88 -13.41 2.71 -4.38
C ASN A 88 -11.95 3.15 -4.28
N ILE A 89 -11.02 2.26 -4.56
CA ILE A 89 -9.61 2.57 -4.49
C ILE A 89 -9.01 2.16 -5.83
N ALA A 90 -7.78 2.55 -6.06
CA ALA A 90 -7.14 2.33 -7.34
C ALA A 90 -7.15 0.87 -7.78
N VAL A 91 -7.35 0.64 -9.06
CA VAL A 91 -7.24 -0.71 -9.62
C VAL A 91 -5.78 -1.13 -9.77
N ARG A 92 -4.86 -0.17 -9.92
CA ARG A 92 -3.43 -0.48 -9.92
C ARG A 92 -2.80 0.04 -8.65
N ALA A 93 -2.02 -0.79 -8.00
CA ALA A 93 -1.35 -0.40 -6.78
C ALA A 93 0.06 -0.97 -6.75
N ALA A 94 0.97 -0.21 -6.22
CA ALA A 94 2.34 -0.65 -6.03
C ALA A 94 2.67 -0.62 -4.55
N GLY A 95 3.34 -1.65 -4.08
CA GLY A 95 3.89 -1.66 -2.74
C GLY A 95 5.38 -1.38 -2.81
N VAL A 96 5.88 -0.54 -1.93
CA VAL A 96 7.30 -0.26 -1.82
C VAL A 96 7.78 -0.80 -0.50
N VAL A 97 8.76 -1.69 -0.53
CA VAL A 97 9.16 -2.41 0.68
C VAL A 97 10.57 -2.07 1.15
N GLY A 98 11.34 -1.33 0.36
CA GLY A 98 12.71 -1.02 0.69
C GLY A 98 13.64 -2.16 0.33
N ALA A 99 14.92 -1.85 0.20
CA ALA A 99 15.91 -2.86 -0.20
C ALA A 99 16.51 -3.56 1.00
N ASP A 100 16.19 -3.10 2.21
CA ASP A 100 16.87 -3.55 3.41
C ASP A 100 16.10 -4.56 4.23
N SER A 101 14.96 -5.04 3.76
CA SER A 101 14.15 -5.93 4.58
C SER A 101 13.61 -7.11 3.76
N PRO A 102 14.29 -8.25 3.83
CA PRO A 102 13.75 -9.45 3.20
C PRO A 102 12.37 -9.83 3.74
N LEU A 103 12.11 -9.54 5.02
CA LEU A 103 10.80 -9.85 5.59
C LEU A 103 9.70 -9.03 4.92
N ARG A 104 9.92 -7.72 4.78
CA ARG A 104 8.90 -6.89 4.11
C ARG A 104 8.70 -7.33 2.67
N TYR A 105 9.79 -7.65 1.99
CA TYR A 105 9.68 -8.10 0.61
C TYR A 105 8.89 -9.40 0.53
N GLY A 106 9.19 -10.35 1.40
CA GLY A 106 8.49 -11.65 1.41
C GLY A 106 7.01 -11.50 1.70
N LEU A 107 6.67 -10.66 2.67
CA LEU A 107 5.25 -10.44 2.97
C LEU A 107 4.55 -9.70 1.84
N GLY A 108 5.26 -8.78 1.17
CA GLY A 108 4.70 -8.10 0.02
C GLY A 108 4.39 -9.07 -1.12
N ARG A 109 5.28 -10.02 -1.37
CA ARG A 109 5.05 -11.05 -2.38
C ARG A 109 3.86 -11.92 -2.01
N MET A 110 3.72 -12.23 -0.73
CA MET A 110 2.59 -13.00 -0.25
C MET A 110 1.28 -12.25 -0.44
N PHE A 111 1.27 -10.97 -0.10
CA PHE A 111 0.10 -10.13 -0.30
C PHE A 111 -0.27 -10.09 -1.79
N LYS A 112 0.73 -9.94 -2.66
CA LYS A 112 0.49 -9.94 -4.09
C LYS A 112 -0.15 -11.25 -4.54
N ALA A 113 0.35 -12.37 -4.06
CA ALA A 113 -0.17 -13.67 -4.45
C ALA A 113 -1.64 -13.82 -4.04
N TYR A 114 -1.98 -13.41 -2.83
CA TYR A 114 -3.37 -13.46 -2.40
C TYR A 114 -4.24 -12.51 -3.23
N SER A 115 -3.71 -11.35 -3.58
CA SER A 115 -4.46 -10.35 -4.32
C SER A 115 -4.66 -10.73 -5.77
N ASP A 116 -3.72 -11.47 -6.34
CA ASP A 116 -3.81 -11.86 -7.75
C ASP A 116 -5.01 -12.75 -8.05
N VAL A 117 -5.56 -13.42 -7.04
CA VAL A 117 -6.76 -14.23 -7.26
C VAL A 117 -8.04 -13.41 -7.14
N GLN A 118 -7.92 -12.13 -6.78
CA GLN A 118 -9.09 -11.25 -6.68
C GLN A 118 -9.25 -10.50 -7.99
N PRO A 119 -10.46 -10.41 -8.53
CA PRO A 119 -10.65 -9.71 -9.80
C PRO A 119 -10.53 -8.21 -9.65
N GLY A 120 -10.11 -7.56 -10.71
CA GLY A 120 -10.20 -6.11 -10.79
C GLY A 120 -9.05 -5.35 -10.21
N THR A 121 -7.99 -6.01 -9.78
CA THR A 121 -6.84 -5.30 -9.22
C THR A 121 -5.56 -5.79 -9.86
N SER A 122 -4.57 -4.90 -9.90
CA SER A 122 -3.24 -5.23 -10.36
C SER A 122 -2.26 -4.66 -9.33
N ILE A 123 -1.47 -5.53 -8.74
CA ILE A 123 -0.58 -5.17 -7.65
C ILE A 123 0.82 -5.65 -7.97
N ARG A 124 1.81 -4.79 -7.74
CA ARG A 124 3.20 -5.16 -7.86
C ARG A 124 3.98 -4.65 -6.67
N VAL A 125 5.11 -5.28 -6.39
CA VAL A 125 5.96 -4.95 -5.26
C VAL A 125 7.31 -4.49 -5.79
N PHE A 126 7.80 -3.39 -5.25
CA PHE A 126 9.06 -2.78 -5.66
C PHE A 126 9.92 -2.47 -4.45
N GLU A 127 11.21 -2.35 -4.67
CA GLU A 127 12.10 -1.97 -3.59
C GLU A 127 12.11 -0.47 -3.35
N THR A 128 11.91 0.34 -4.39
CA THR A 128 12.00 1.79 -4.25
C THR A 128 10.77 2.48 -4.77
N LEU A 129 10.54 3.68 -4.25
CA LEU A 129 9.44 4.50 -4.73
C LEU A 129 9.60 4.85 -6.20
N GLU A 130 10.83 5.09 -6.63
CA GLU A 130 11.09 5.45 -8.02
C GLU A 130 10.66 4.34 -8.97
N GLN A 131 10.94 3.10 -8.61
CA GLN A 131 10.52 1.98 -9.44
C GLN A 131 9.01 1.89 -9.52
N ALA A 132 8.33 2.11 -8.40
CA ALA A 132 6.88 2.05 -8.37
C ALA A 132 6.26 3.13 -9.25
N VAL A 133 6.77 4.34 -9.14
CA VAL A 133 6.27 5.46 -9.94
C VAL A 133 6.49 5.18 -11.43
N ALA A 134 7.68 4.68 -11.78
CA ALA A 134 7.97 4.39 -13.18
C ALA A 134 7.02 3.35 -13.76
N TRP A 135 6.71 2.32 -12.98
CA TRP A 135 5.78 1.29 -13.44
C TRP A 135 4.39 1.87 -13.66
N LEU A 136 3.91 2.65 -12.70
CA LEU A 136 2.55 3.18 -12.78
C LEU A 136 2.42 4.19 -13.92
N ARG A 137 3.48 4.94 -14.18
CA ARG A 137 3.45 5.93 -15.26
C ARG A 137 3.76 5.33 -16.62
N GLY A 138 4.24 4.08 -16.64
CA GLY A 138 4.62 3.46 -17.89
C GLY A 138 5.81 4.14 -18.55
N THR A 139 6.62 4.85 -17.75
CA THR A 139 7.71 5.62 -18.30
C THR A 139 9.04 4.91 -18.26
N ASP A 140 9.10 3.76 -17.63
CA ASP A 140 10.36 3.10 -17.46
C ASP A 140 10.34 1.72 -18.03
N SER A 141 10.72 1.60 -19.27
CA SER A 141 10.78 0.30 -19.90
C SER A 141 11.90 -0.54 -19.33
N ALA A 142 12.85 0.09 -18.67
CA ALA A 142 13.94 -0.64 -18.06
C ALA A 142 13.62 -1.06 -16.64
N ALA A 143 12.63 -0.46 -16.02
CA ALA A 143 12.27 -0.87 -14.69
C ALA A 143 11.44 -2.08 -14.80
N LYS A 144 12.08 -3.20 -14.79
CA LYS A 144 11.33 -4.36 -14.86
C LYS A 144 10.59 -4.52 -13.64
N PRO A 145 9.36 -4.96 -13.72
CA PRO A 145 8.67 -5.38 -12.52
C PRO A 145 9.48 -6.47 -11.90
N GLU A 146 9.31 -6.67 -10.63
CA GLU A 146 10.07 -7.70 -10.01
C GLU A 146 9.72 -9.02 -10.67
N PRO A 147 10.67 -9.90 -10.78
CA PRO A 147 10.38 -11.18 -11.43
C PRO A 147 9.46 -11.97 -10.55
N GLU A 148 8.68 -12.77 -11.15
CA GLU A 148 7.76 -13.58 -10.39
C GLU A 148 8.38 -14.87 -9.94
#